data_87446ca49bb42147fae019c5cb47d4bc
#
_entry.id   87446ca49bb42147fae019c5cb47d4bc
#
_cell.length_a   1.000
_cell.length_b   1.000
_cell.length_c   1.000
_cell.angle_alpha   90.00
_cell.angle_beta   90.00
_cell.angle_gamma   90.00
#
_symmetry.space_group_name_H-M   'P 1'
#
loop_
_entity.id
_entity.type
_entity.pdbx_description
1 polymer ?
#
loop_
_entity_poly.entity_id
_entity_poly.type
_entity_poly.pdbx_seq_one_letter_code
_entity_poly.pdbx_strand_id
1 'polypeptide(L)'
;RGTLSAAEMKTVTGAVQDWHHDVVRELRAVRVRMKGGMPPAPADLSESLRQRIQKAEIDCEHTEQLMLAGAIDRQVDDSRTDVIRLADAVTNVARYFVAFGGEATDADRSHVAHMLGVAFSGQDAAAIRDACAKL
;
A
#
# COMPACT_ATOMS: atom_id res chain seq x y z
N ARG A 1 -8.74 9.94 11.18
CA ARG A 1 -9.61 10.29 10.03
C ARG A 1 -10.83 9.36 9.91
N GLY A 2 -10.89 8.24 10.59
CA GLY A 2 -12.03 7.32 10.65
C GLY A 2 -12.14 6.34 9.48
N THR A 3 -13.24 5.60 9.43
CA THR A 3 -13.53 4.65 8.34
C THR A 3 -14.01 5.38 7.10
N LEU A 4 -13.55 4.93 5.92
CA LEU A 4 -13.98 5.43 4.63
C LEU A 4 -15.31 4.79 4.23
N SER A 5 -16.24 5.56 3.70
CA SER A 5 -17.44 5.03 3.02
C SER A 5 -17.04 4.35 1.69
N ALA A 6 -17.96 3.59 1.09
CA ALA A 6 -17.72 2.99 -0.23
C ALA A 6 -17.46 4.07 -1.32
N ALA A 7 -18.15 5.20 -1.25
CA ALA A 7 -17.94 6.31 -2.18
C ALA A 7 -16.55 6.94 -2.01
N GLU A 8 -16.11 7.16 -0.77
CA GLU A 8 -14.77 7.67 -0.49
C GLU A 8 -13.68 6.65 -0.88
N MET A 9 -13.89 5.35 -0.64
CA MET A 9 -12.98 4.31 -1.10
C MET A 9 -12.81 4.37 -2.61
N LYS A 10 -13.91 4.51 -3.37
CA LYS A 10 -13.85 4.68 -4.82
C LYS A 10 -13.09 5.94 -5.23
N THR A 11 -13.28 7.05 -4.54
CA THR A 11 -12.54 8.30 -4.80
C THR A 11 -11.05 8.11 -4.56
N VAL A 12 -10.67 7.50 -3.42
CA VAL A 12 -9.26 7.25 -3.07
C VAL A 12 -8.59 6.34 -4.08
N THR A 13 -9.22 5.21 -4.42
CA THR A 13 -8.63 4.24 -5.38
C THR A 13 -8.59 4.83 -6.79
N GLY A 14 -9.60 5.57 -7.21
CA GLY A 14 -9.63 6.24 -8.51
C GLY A 14 -8.57 7.33 -8.66
N ALA A 15 -8.22 8.01 -7.57
CA ALA A 15 -7.20 9.06 -7.59
C ALA A 15 -5.80 8.57 -7.99
N VAL A 16 -5.49 7.28 -7.79
CA VAL A 16 -4.18 6.70 -8.07
C VAL A 16 -4.19 5.67 -9.20
N GLN A 17 -5.35 5.30 -9.70
CA GLN A 17 -5.52 4.18 -10.63
C GLN A 17 -4.64 4.32 -11.88
N ASP A 18 -4.71 5.46 -12.56
CA ASP A 18 -3.94 5.70 -13.78
C ASP A 18 -2.44 5.79 -13.48
N TRP A 19 -2.07 6.50 -12.39
CA TRP A 19 -0.68 6.58 -11.95
C TRP A 19 -0.10 5.20 -11.63
N HIS A 20 -0.84 4.39 -10.88
CA HIS A 20 -0.42 3.02 -10.56
C HIS A 20 -0.24 2.18 -11.82
N HIS A 21 -1.22 2.24 -12.73
CA HIS A 21 -1.21 1.44 -13.95
C HIS A 21 -0.12 1.88 -14.92
N ASP A 22 -0.04 3.18 -15.23
CA ASP A 22 0.77 3.68 -16.34
C ASP A 22 2.21 4.03 -15.94
N VAL A 23 2.48 4.18 -14.63
CA VAL A 23 3.81 4.54 -14.14
C VAL A 23 4.40 3.45 -13.25
N VAL A 24 3.76 3.13 -12.11
CA VAL A 24 4.35 2.23 -11.11
C VAL A 24 4.49 0.81 -11.67
N ARG A 25 3.45 0.26 -12.27
CA ARG A 25 3.47 -1.10 -12.84
C ARG A 25 4.45 -1.23 -14.00
N GLU A 26 4.54 -0.22 -14.85
CA GLU A 26 5.45 -0.23 -16.01
C GLU A 26 6.92 -0.19 -15.56
N LEU A 27 7.28 0.66 -14.60
CA LEU A 27 8.63 0.66 -14.01
C LEU A 27 8.96 -0.70 -13.37
N ARG A 28 8.01 -1.28 -12.63
CA ARG A 28 8.15 -2.61 -12.04
C ARG A 28 8.36 -3.69 -13.10
N ALA A 29 7.59 -3.67 -14.17
CA ALA A 29 7.72 -4.61 -15.28
C ALA A 29 9.11 -4.54 -15.94
N VAL A 30 9.60 -3.33 -16.19
CA VAL A 30 10.96 -3.12 -16.75
C VAL A 30 12.01 -3.64 -15.77
N ARG A 31 11.96 -3.27 -14.50
CA ARG A 31 12.91 -3.72 -13.46
C ARG A 31 12.96 -5.24 -13.33
N VAL A 32 11.78 -5.89 -13.33
CA VAL A 32 11.69 -7.35 -13.22
C VAL A 32 12.28 -8.03 -14.46
N ARG A 33 12.00 -7.50 -15.66
CA ARG A 33 12.56 -8.02 -16.91
C ARG A 33 14.09 -7.93 -16.95
N MET A 34 14.67 -6.90 -16.35
CA MET A 34 16.12 -6.70 -16.29
C MET A 34 16.82 -7.59 -15.25
N LYS A 35 16.07 -8.32 -14.42
CA LYS A 35 16.65 -9.21 -13.41
C LYS A 35 17.43 -10.34 -14.08
N GLY A 36 18.73 -10.45 -13.75
CA GLY A 36 19.62 -11.43 -14.36
C GLY A 36 20.38 -10.93 -15.60
N GLY A 37 20.21 -9.65 -15.94
CA GLY A 37 20.87 -9.01 -17.07
C GLY A 37 20.06 -9.07 -18.37
N MET A 38 20.47 -8.27 -19.35
CA MET A 38 19.84 -8.19 -20.67
C MET A 38 20.90 -8.17 -21.78
N PRO A 39 21.41 -9.32 -22.22
CA PRO A 39 22.32 -9.37 -23.35
C PRO A 39 21.71 -8.71 -24.61
N PRO A 40 22.50 -7.98 -25.44
CA PRO A 40 23.97 -7.85 -25.37
C PRO A 40 24.49 -6.71 -24.47
N ALA A 41 23.63 -6.10 -23.61
CA ALA A 41 24.09 -5.04 -22.72
C ALA A 41 25.11 -5.59 -21.69
N PRO A 42 26.21 -4.85 -21.40
CA PRO A 42 27.14 -5.23 -20.35
C PRO A 42 26.43 -5.41 -19.00
N ALA A 43 26.79 -6.46 -18.25
CA ALA A 43 26.07 -6.89 -17.05
C ALA A 43 26.07 -5.81 -15.94
N ASP A 44 27.20 -5.15 -15.75
CA ASP A 44 27.40 -4.08 -14.77
C ASP A 44 26.54 -2.84 -15.09
N LEU A 45 26.46 -2.46 -16.36
CA LEU A 45 25.62 -1.33 -16.81
C LEU A 45 24.14 -1.69 -16.71
N SER A 46 23.78 -2.92 -17.08
CA SER A 46 22.41 -3.41 -16.97
C SER A 46 21.94 -3.42 -15.51
N GLU A 47 22.76 -3.92 -14.58
CA GLU A 47 22.43 -3.94 -13.15
C GLU A 47 22.36 -2.53 -12.56
N SER A 48 23.30 -1.66 -12.91
CA SER A 48 23.27 -0.25 -12.48
C SER A 48 21.97 0.46 -12.94
N LEU A 49 21.55 0.22 -14.19
CA LEU A 49 20.30 0.76 -14.70
C LEU A 49 19.08 0.18 -13.97
N ARG A 50 19.07 -1.14 -13.72
CA ARG A 50 17.99 -1.80 -12.97
C ARG A 50 17.80 -1.20 -11.57
N GLN A 51 18.89 -0.91 -10.87
CA GLN A 51 18.85 -0.27 -9.54
C GLN A 51 18.29 1.16 -9.60
N ARG A 52 18.64 1.92 -10.63
CA ARG A 52 18.07 3.27 -10.84
C ARG A 52 16.58 3.23 -11.13
N ILE A 53 16.13 2.24 -11.92
CA ILE A 53 14.70 2.02 -12.18
C ILE A 53 13.99 1.62 -10.89
N GLN A 54 14.58 0.77 -10.06
CA GLN A 54 14.03 0.41 -8.74
C GLN A 54 13.87 1.63 -7.84
N LYS A 55 14.84 2.53 -7.82
CA LYS A 55 14.72 3.77 -7.07
C LYS A 55 13.58 4.65 -7.60
N ALA A 56 13.48 4.80 -8.92
CA ALA A 56 12.39 5.55 -9.54
C ALA A 56 11.01 4.92 -9.23
N GLU A 57 10.89 3.58 -9.24
CA GLU A 57 9.67 2.86 -8.84
C GLU A 57 9.28 3.21 -7.41
N ILE A 58 10.21 3.17 -6.45
CA ILE A 58 9.97 3.54 -5.05
C ILE A 58 9.54 5.01 -4.92
N ASP A 59 10.19 5.93 -5.63
CA ASP A 59 9.82 7.35 -5.62
C ASP A 59 8.41 7.56 -6.18
N CYS A 60 8.00 6.79 -7.18
CA CYS A 60 6.64 6.81 -7.73
C CYS A 60 5.61 6.21 -6.74
N GLU A 61 5.96 5.16 -6.01
CA GLU A 61 5.12 4.59 -4.94
C GLU A 61 4.93 5.58 -3.78
N HIS A 62 5.96 6.34 -3.40
CA HIS A 62 5.82 7.42 -2.42
C HIS A 62 4.89 8.53 -2.93
N THR A 63 4.97 8.89 -4.21
CA THR A 63 4.05 9.86 -4.82
C THR A 63 2.62 9.35 -4.77
N GLU A 64 2.38 8.07 -5.06
CA GLU A 64 1.08 7.41 -4.95
C GLU A 64 0.52 7.51 -3.51
N GLN A 65 1.35 7.29 -2.49
CA GLN A 65 0.94 7.44 -1.09
C GLN A 65 0.51 8.88 -0.77
N LEU A 66 1.19 9.89 -1.30
CA LEU A 66 0.81 11.29 -1.13
C LEU A 66 -0.52 11.61 -1.84
N MET A 67 -0.73 11.08 -3.05
CA MET A 67 -1.99 11.21 -3.77
C MET A 67 -3.14 10.58 -2.99
N LEU A 68 -2.96 9.38 -2.44
CA LEU A 68 -3.93 8.70 -1.56
C LEU A 68 -4.24 9.53 -0.32
N ALA A 69 -3.21 10.09 0.32
CA ALA A 69 -3.38 10.91 1.51
C ALA A 69 -4.14 12.21 1.25
N GLY A 70 -4.00 12.78 0.05
CA GLY A 70 -4.66 14.01 -0.38
C GLY A 70 -6.05 13.81 -1.04
N ALA A 71 -6.41 12.56 -1.39
CA ALA A 71 -7.63 12.28 -2.15
C ALA A 71 -8.94 12.59 -1.38
N ILE A 72 -8.88 12.65 -0.06
CA ILE A 72 -10.02 13.00 0.80
C ILE A 72 -9.60 14.05 1.82
N ASP A 73 -10.30 15.18 1.81
CA ASP A 73 -10.14 16.21 2.83
C ASP A 73 -10.93 15.83 4.09
N ARG A 74 -10.22 15.20 5.03
CA ARG A 74 -10.73 14.89 6.37
C ARG A 74 -9.80 15.46 7.42
N GLN A 75 -10.35 16.22 8.33
CA GLN A 75 -9.61 16.69 9.49
C GLN A 75 -9.17 15.52 10.37
N VAL A 76 -8.01 15.67 10.97
CA VAL A 76 -7.52 14.73 11.99
C VAL A 76 -8.39 14.90 13.24
N ASP A 77 -8.87 13.80 13.78
CA ASP A 77 -9.59 13.77 15.06
C ASP A 77 -8.65 13.21 16.14
N ASP A 78 -8.03 14.09 16.88
CA ASP A 78 -7.06 13.75 17.91
C ASP A 78 -7.71 13.15 19.17
N SER A 79 -9.04 13.20 19.29
CA SER A 79 -9.78 12.57 20.39
C SER A 79 -9.90 11.04 20.24
N ARG A 80 -9.63 10.51 19.04
CA ARG A 80 -9.71 9.07 18.77
C ARG A 80 -8.54 8.31 19.38
N THR A 81 -8.85 7.34 20.21
CA THR A 81 -7.84 6.46 20.80
C THR A 81 -7.20 5.56 19.74
N ASP A 82 -5.99 5.04 20.01
CA ASP A 82 -5.32 4.12 19.09
C ASP A 82 -6.11 2.83 18.86
N VAL A 83 -6.89 2.38 19.83
CA VAL A 83 -7.80 1.23 19.65
C VAL A 83 -8.86 1.51 18.57
N ILE A 84 -9.47 2.70 18.60
CA ILE A 84 -10.44 3.12 17.58
C ILE A 84 -9.76 3.30 16.23
N ARG A 85 -8.58 3.92 16.19
CA ARG A 85 -7.80 4.13 14.98
C ARG A 85 -7.38 2.80 14.33
N LEU A 86 -6.99 1.81 15.14
CA LEU A 86 -6.65 0.46 14.66
C LEU A 86 -7.89 -0.22 14.05
N ALA A 87 -9.05 -0.16 14.71
CA ALA A 87 -10.29 -0.72 14.18
C ALA A 87 -10.70 -0.06 12.86
N ASP A 88 -10.56 1.26 12.74
CA ASP A 88 -10.78 1.99 11.48
C ASP A 88 -9.82 1.55 10.37
N ALA A 89 -8.54 1.39 10.69
CA ALA A 89 -7.53 0.97 9.72
C ALA A 89 -7.85 -0.42 9.17
N VAL A 90 -8.16 -1.39 10.03
CA VAL A 90 -8.57 -2.75 9.63
C VAL A 90 -9.83 -2.70 8.76
N THR A 91 -10.83 -1.92 9.15
CA THR A 91 -12.07 -1.75 8.38
C THR A 91 -11.80 -1.16 6.99
N ASN A 92 -10.90 -0.18 6.88
CA ASN A 92 -10.54 0.41 5.60
C ASN A 92 -9.78 -0.58 4.70
N VAL A 93 -8.89 -1.39 5.28
CA VAL A 93 -8.19 -2.46 4.55
C VAL A 93 -9.18 -3.52 4.05
N ALA A 94 -10.14 -3.95 4.88
CA ALA A 94 -11.19 -4.88 4.45
C ALA A 94 -12.00 -4.33 3.27
N ARG A 95 -12.39 -3.05 3.33
CA ARG A 95 -13.10 -2.37 2.23
C ARG A 95 -12.26 -2.26 0.97
N TYR A 96 -10.95 -2.08 1.11
CA TYR A 96 -10.03 -2.09 -0.03
C TYR A 96 -10.04 -3.44 -0.74
N PHE A 97 -9.93 -4.57 -0.01
CA PHE A 97 -10.01 -5.91 -0.61
C PHE A 97 -11.32 -6.12 -1.35
N VAL A 98 -12.45 -5.75 -0.73
CA VAL A 98 -13.78 -5.84 -1.37
C VAL A 98 -13.85 -4.99 -2.65
N ALA A 99 -13.32 -3.76 -2.62
CA ALA A 99 -13.35 -2.86 -3.77
C ALA A 99 -12.55 -3.38 -4.97
N PHE A 100 -11.52 -4.19 -4.73
CA PHE A 100 -10.71 -4.84 -5.77
C PHE A 100 -11.17 -6.28 -6.10
N GLY A 101 -12.32 -6.71 -5.58
CA GLY A 101 -12.94 -8.00 -5.90
C GLY A 101 -12.20 -9.22 -5.33
N GLY A 102 -11.39 -9.02 -4.30
CA GLY A 102 -10.62 -10.06 -3.64
C GLY A 102 -11.01 -10.28 -2.19
N GLU A 103 -10.59 -11.44 -1.66
CA GLU A 103 -10.58 -11.73 -0.24
C GLU A 103 -9.12 -11.75 0.24
N ALA A 104 -8.89 -11.30 1.47
CA ALA A 104 -7.56 -11.34 2.06
C ALA A 104 -7.11 -12.79 2.29
N THR A 105 -5.93 -13.14 1.79
CA THR A 105 -5.28 -14.42 2.10
C THR A 105 -4.65 -14.38 3.50
N ASP A 106 -4.23 -15.53 4.04
CA ASP A 106 -3.49 -15.58 5.30
C ASP A 106 -2.16 -14.82 5.23
N ALA A 107 -1.52 -14.82 4.06
CA ALA A 107 -0.32 -14.02 3.82
C ALA A 107 -0.63 -12.51 3.88
N ASP A 108 -1.74 -12.07 3.28
CA ASP A 108 -2.18 -10.67 3.34
C ASP A 108 -2.49 -10.25 4.77
N ARG A 109 -3.24 -11.08 5.53
CA ARG A 109 -3.53 -10.84 6.95
C ARG A 109 -2.26 -10.68 7.77
N SER A 110 -1.26 -11.55 7.54
CA SER A 110 0.04 -11.50 8.21
C SER A 110 0.80 -10.22 7.88
N HIS A 111 0.84 -9.83 6.61
CA HIS A 111 1.50 -8.59 6.17
C HIS A 111 0.81 -7.35 6.74
N VAL A 112 -0.52 -7.29 6.69
CA VAL A 112 -1.30 -6.17 7.27
C VAL A 112 -1.08 -6.08 8.77
N ALA A 113 -1.10 -7.21 9.49
CA ALA A 113 -0.82 -7.24 10.93
C ALA A 113 0.59 -6.71 11.26
N HIS A 114 1.60 -7.06 10.44
CA HIS A 114 2.95 -6.52 10.61
C HIS A 114 2.99 -4.99 10.39
N MET A 115 2.39 -4.49 9.30
CA MET A 115 2.32 -3.06 9.01
C MET A 115 1.60 -2.28 10.12
N LEU A 116 0.47 -2.79 10.59
CA LEU A 116 -0.29 -2.18 11.69
C LEU A 116 0.47 -2.25 13.01
N GLY A 117 1.26 -3.31 13.25
CA GLY A 117 2.14 -3.41 14.41
C GLY A 117 3.21 -2.32 14.47
N VAL A 118 3.74 -1.91 13.32
CA VAL A 118 4.66 -0.78 13.23
C VAL A 118 3.93 0.55 13.45
N ALA A 119 2.76 0.73 12.82
CA ALA A 119 1.98 1.97 12.90
C ALA A 119 1.36 2.20 14.29
N PHE A 120 1.02 1.12 15.02
CA PHE A 120 0.39 1.12 16.34
C PHE A 120 1.29 0.41 17.36
N SER A 121 2.54 0.80 17.46
CA SER A 121 3.57 0.15 18.28
C SER A 121 3.25 0.10 19.79
N GLY A 122 2.29 0.91 20.26
CA GLY A 122 1.77 0.88 21.64
C GLY A 122 0.66 -0.14 21.87
N GLN A 123 0.17 -0.84 20.82
CA GLN A 123 -0.88 -1.84 20.93
C GLN A 123 -0.30 -3.25 21.08
N ASP A 124 -1.03 -4.12 21.76
CA ASP A 124 -0.63 -5.52 21.89
C ASP A 124 -0.66 -6.25 20.53
N ALA A 125 0.41 -6.99 20.25
CA ALA A 125 0.56 -7.70 18.98
C ALA A 125 -0.51 -8.80 18.77
N ALA A 126 -1.05 -9.40 19.84
CA ALA A 126 -2.15 -10.36 19.74
C ALA A 126 -3.44 -9.64 19.35
N ALA A 127 -3.75 -8.49 19.95
CA ALA A 127 -4.92 -7.69 19.61
C ALA A 127 -4.89 -7.23 18.15
N ILE A 128 -3.71 -6.87 17.62
CA ILE A 128 -3.55 -6.51 16.19
C ILE A 128 -3.82 -7.72 15.29
N ARG A 129 -3.27 -8.90 15.60
CA ARG A 129 -3.53 -10.13 14.83
C ARG A 129 -5.00 -10.51 14.84
N ASP A 130 -5.65 -10.45 16.00
CA ASP A 130 -7.08 -10.77 16.15
C ASP A 130 -7.96 -9.80 15.38
N ALA A 131 -7.60 -8.52 15.33
CA ALA A 131 -8.27 -7.54 14.48
C ALA A 131 -8.11 -7.88 12.99
N CYS A 132 -6.90 -8.25 12.53
CA CYS A 132 -6.61 -8.60 11.15
C CYS A 132 -7.21 -9.95 10.72
N ALA A 133 -7.53 -10.86 11.65
CA ALA A 133 -8.22 -12.11 11.33
C ALA A 133 -9.63 -11.89 10.74
N LYS A 134 -10.17 -10.67 10.82
CA LYS A 134 -11.48 -10.28 10.27
C LYS A 134 -11.42 -9.73 8.85
N LEU A 135 -10.24 -9.68 8.25
CA LEU A 135 -10.02 -9.26 6.85
C LEU A 135 -10.44 -10.40 5.85
#